data_59449c770c7ed091ea9e7988c06c7c07
#
_entry.id   59449c770c7ed091ea9e7988c06c7c07
#
_cell.length_a   1.000
_cell.length_b   1.000
_cell.length_c   1.000
_cell.angle_alpha   90.00
_cell.angle_beta   90.00
_cell.angle_gamma   90.00
#
_symmetry.space_group_name_H-M   'P 1'
#
loop_
_entity.id
_entity.type
_entity.pdbx_description
1 polymer ?
#
loop_
_entity_poly.entity_id
_entity_poly.type
_entity_poly.pdbx_seq_one_letter_code
_entity_poly.pdbx_strand_id
1 'polypeptide(L)'
;SSNYDKATLDYFKKYAGVRYYSDGIIVNDIILSEDYHDKINESQQKHKETSIAFVKFCYEHESLFDSGSLRDYALNSYYCDGDEAFVLYEDHIYIPSEYFDECSQRYWINIDWMYSLDSDYLNVANDKDKVKEFLKKAFYVEELDADKFYKDIVRPHISSIVSNTSGNNDRDGAKNLDFISYLDANYKLVFEIEKDADKLESFVFMGDSANNELYDIDSNAAYVYAYDTELKEILDSEWFPANTVDMCTSKYGESKSILAIKAKKYDFANFFNDVITEELDNINDTISSKVASVAFHTFIIDHLVDLTDKQKEVMKGAKVY
;
A
#
# COMPACT_ATOMS: atom_id res chain seq x y z
N SER A 1 -27.47 -41.80 26.47
CA SER A 1 -26.99 -43.14 26.05
C SER A 1 -26.76 -44.09 27.20
N SER A 2 -26.65 -43.60 28.42
CA SER A 2 -26.40 -44.44 29.63
C SER A 2 -27.61 -45.26 30.09
N ASN A 3 -28.78 -45.06 29.52
CA ASN A 3 -30.03 -45.69 29.94
C ASN A 3 -30.44 -46.95 29.10
N TYR A 4 -29.68 -47.27 28.05
CA TYR A 4 -29.96 -48.41 27.19
C TYR A 4 -28.74 -49.33 27.11
N ASP A 5 -29.00 -50.63 27.15
CA ASP A 5 -27.94 -51.61 26.93
C ASP A 5 -27.56 -51.69 25.43
N LYS A 6 -26.41 -52.32 25.16
CA LYS A 6 -25.87 -52.42 23.81
C LYS A 6 -26.85 -53.13 22.85
N ALA A 7 -27.57 -54.15 23.28
CA ALA A 7 -28.50 -54.88 22.44
C ALA A 7 -29.70 -54.02 22.04
N THR A 8 -30.19 -53.21 22.99
CA THR A 8 -31.26 -52.24 22.73
C THR A 8 -30.80 -51.12 21.77
N LEU A 9 -29.58 -50.63 21.91
CA LEU A 9 -29.00 -49.62 21.00
C LEU A 9 -28.79 -50.22 19.60
N ASP A 10 -28.32 -51.46 19.48
CA ASP A 10 -28.16 -52.16 18.20
C ASP A 10 -29.52 -52.43 17.52
N TYR A 11 -30.56 -52.73 18.30
CA TYR A 11 -31.94 -52.85 17.78
C TYR A 11 -32.43 -51.53 17.21
N PHE A 12 -32.31 -50.43 17.94
CA PHE A 12 -32.71 -49.10 17.46
C PHE A 12 -31.96 -48.68 16.19
N LYS A 13 -30.66 -48.97 16.12
CA LYS A 13 -29.85 -48.74 14.94
C LYS A 13 -30.36 -49.50 13.74
N LYS A 14 -30.63 -50.80 13.92
CA LYS A 14 -31.00 -51.73 12.83
C LYS A 14 -32.41 -51.51 12.32
N TYR A 15 -33.38 -51.23 13.21
CA TYR A 15 -34.79 -51.25 12.89
C TYR A 15 -35.50 -49.91 12.99
N ALA A 16 -34.98 -48.95 13.77
CA ALA A 16 -35.55 -47.64 13.93
C ALA A 16 -34.75 -46.52 13.23
N GLY A 17 -33.68 -46.84 12.54
CA GLY A 17 -32.84 -45.86 11.84
C GLY A 17 -32.08 -44.93 12.78
N VAL A 18 -32.03 -45.23 14.09
CA VAL A 18 -31.31 -44.43 15.07
C VAL A 18 -29.81 -44.58 14.84
N ARG A 19 -29.13 -43.51 14.60
CA ARG A 19 -27.68 -43.47 14.43
C ARG A 19 -26.99 -43.24 15.78
N TYR A 20 -25.82 -43.89 15.97
CA TYR A 20 -24.96 -43.50 17.09
C TYR A 20 -24.42 -42.09 16.86
N TYR A 21 -24.44 -41.36 17.90
CA TYR A 21 -23.78 -40.06 17.91
C TYR A 21 -22.26 -40.27 17.76
N SER A 22 -21.70 -39.69 16.73
CA SER A 22 -20.24 -39.65 16.51
C SER A 22 -19.86 -38.31 15.91
N ASP A 23 -18.58 -37.94 16.08
CA ASP A 23 -18.06 -36.69 15.56
C ASP A 23 -18.25 -36.57 14.03
N GLY A 24 -18.10 -37.66 13.28
CA GLY A 24 -18.36 -37.70 11.85
C GLY A 24 -19.83 -37.44 11.47
N ILE A 25 -20.81 -37.82 12.30
CA ILE A 25 -22.21 -37.50 12.09
C ILE A 25 -22.46 -36.01 12.38
N ILE A 26 -21.83 -35.45 13.41
CA ILE A 26 -21.92 -34.00 13.70
C ILE A 26 -21.40 -33.21 12.52
N VAL A 27 -20.22 -33.59 12.03
CA VAL A 27 -19.59 -32.88 10.89
C VAL A 27 -20.48 -32.96 9.66
N ASN A 28 -20.83 -34.16 9.23
CA ASN A 28 -21.50 -34.34 7.92
C ASN A 28 -22.99 -33.98 7.94
N ASP A 29 -23.70 -34.31 9.01
CA ASP A 29 -25.17 -34.18 9.04
C ASP A 29 -25.63 -32.85 9.70
N ILE A 30 -24.76 -32.17 10.43
CA ILE A 30 -25.10 -30.93 11.16
C ILE A 30 -24.23 -29.75 10.69
N ILE A 31 -22.92 -29.84 10.89
CA ILE A 31 -22.01 -28.67 10.66
C ILE A 31 -21.93 -28.32 9.18
N LEU A 32 -21.85 -29.31 8.30
CA LEU A 32 -21.81 -29.11 6.86
C LEU A 32 -23.22 -28.99 6.22
N SER A 33 -24.27 -28.75 7.01
CA SER A 33 -25.62 -28.52 6.49
C SER A 33 -25.90 -27.05 6.26
N GLU A 34 -26.68 -26.74 5.21
CA GLU A 34 -27.14 -25.38 4.92
C GLU A 34 -27.91 -24.77 6.10
N ASP A 35 -28.76 -25.58 6.77
CA ASP A 35 -29.53 -25.15 7.95
C ASP A 35 -28.66 -24.64 9.12
N TYR A 36 -27.46 -25.20 9.29
CA TYR A 36 -26.54 -24.76 10.34
C TYR A 36 -25.87 -23.46 9.95
N HIS A 37 -25.50 -23.33 8.70
CA HIS A 37 -24.91 -22.10 8.13
C HIS A 37 -25.86 -20.91 8.27
N ASP A 38 -27.15 -21.10 7.93
CA ASP A 38 -28.17 -20.06 8.06
C ASP A 38 -28.38 -19.63 9.52
N LYS A 39 -28.35 -20.57 10.47
CA LYS A 39 -28.49 -20.27 11.90
C LYS A 39 -27.29 -19.53 12.50
N ILE A 40 -26.11 -19.75 11.97
CA ILE A 40 -24.92 -18.99 12.39
C ILE A 40 -25.11 -17.51 12.05
N ASN A 41 -25.78 -17.18 10.97
CA ASN A 41 -25.96 -15.81 10.47
C ASN A 41 -27.08 -15.00 11.15
N GLU A 42 -27.85 -15.57 12.09
CA GLU A 42 -29.02 -14.92 12.68
C GLU A 42 -28.74 -13.76 13.66
N SER A 43 -27.56 -13.67 14.27
CA SER A 43 -27.21 -12.53 15.13
C SER A 43 -25.69 -12.36 15.29
N GLN A 44 -25.20 -11.13 15.20
CA GLN A 44 -23.76 -10.80 15.23
C GLN A 44 -23.03 -11.33 16.47
N GLN A 45 -23.48 -11.02 17.68
CA GLN A 45 -22.82 -11.47 18.92
C GLN A 45 -22.82 -13.00 19.07
N LYS A 46 -23.99 -13.61 18.86
CA LYS A 46 -24.15 -15.05 18.94
C LYS A 46 -23.38 -15.77 17.84
N HIS A 47 -23.24 -15.10 16.70
CA HIS A 47 -22.49 -15.57 15.57
C HIS A 47 -20.99 -15.63 15.87
N LYS A 48 -20.37 -14.60 16.44
CA LYS A 48 -18.96 -14.61 16.86
C LYS A 48 -18.66 -15.81 17.76
N GLU A 49 -19.44 -15.96 18.84
CA GLU A 49 -19.26 -17.07 19.80
C GLU A 49 -19.45 -18.44 19.10
N THR A 50 -20.44 -18.58 18.23
CA THR A 50 -20.71 -19.81 17.50
C THR A 50 -19.64 -20.10 16.46
N SER A 51 -19.13 -19.09 15.77
CA SER A 51 -18.04 -19.22 14.81
C SER A 51 -16.74 -19.64 15.46
N ILE A 52 -16.37 -19.04 16.60
CA ILE A 52 -15.21 -19.45 17.39
C ILE A 52 -15.35 -20.90 17.90
N ALA A 53 -16.54 -21.26 18.41
CA ALA A 53 -16.81 -22.63 18.84
C ALA A 53 -16.74 -23.64 17.67
N PHE A 54 -17.21 -23.24 16.50
CA PHE A 54 -17.08 -24.03 15.28
C PHE A 54 -15.61 -24.24 14.88
N VAL A 55 -14.81 -23.19 14.84
CA VAL A 55 -13.37 -23.29 14.52
C VAL A 55 -12.64 -24.17 15.53
N LYS A 56 -12.97 -24.01 16.83
CA LYS A 56 -12.41 -24.85 17.88
C LYS A 56 -12.76 -26.34 17.66
N PHE A 57 -14.01 -26.64 17.37
CA PHE A 57 -14.44 -28.00 17.07
C PHE A 57 -13.68 -28.55 15.84
N CYS A 58 -13.59 -27.80 14.76
CA CYS A 58 -12.85 -28.20 13.56
C CYS A 58 -11.36 -28.44 13.84
N TYR A 59 -10.74 -27.61 14.66
CA TYR A 59 -9.35 -27.77 15.09
C TYR A 59 -9.13 -29.06 15.93
N GLU A 60 -10.01 -29.33 16.89
CA GLU A 60 -9.95 -30.53 17.73
C GLU A 60 -10.20 -31.81 16.95
N HIS A 61 -10.90 -31.72 15.84
CA HIS A 61 -11.33 -32.85 14.99
C HIS A 61 -10.80 -32.75 13.54
N GLU A 62 -9.61 -32.13 13.34
CA GLU A 62 -9.04 -31.87 12.01
C GLU A 62 -9.07 -33.11 11.09
N SER A 63 -8.84 -34.29 11.65
CA SER A 63 -8.82 -35.53 10.88
C SER A 63 -10.18 -35.95 10.26
N LEU A 64 -11.27 -35.28 10.64
CA LEU A 64 -12.61 -35.55 10.09
C LEU A 64 -12.93 -34.68 8.87
N PHE A 65 -12.08 -33.68 8.56
CA PHE A 65 -12.28 -32.75 7.47
C PHE A 65 -11.26 -32.99 6.37
N ASP A 66 -11.70 -33.00 5.14
CA ASP A 66 -10.79 -32.94 4.01
C ASP A 66 -10.20 -31.52 3.90
N SER A 67 -8.93 -31.42 3.49
CA SER A 67 -8.26 -30.15 3.27
C SER A 67 -9.04 -29.35 2.22
N GLY A 68 -9.56 -28.21 2.63
CA GLY A 68 -10.33 -27.29 1.77
C GLY A 68 -11.85 -27.41 1.87
N SER A 69 -12.41 -28.46 2.51
CA SER A 69 -13.87 -28.57 2.70
C SER A 69 -14.45 -27.50 3.63
N LEU A 70 -13.62 -26.88 4.44
CA LEU A 70 -14.03 -25.82 5.37
C LEU A 70 -13.97 -24.40 4.76
N ARG A 71 -13.35 -24.24 3.60
CA ARG A 71 -13.25 -22.93 2.94
C ARG A 71 -14.61 -22.33 2.63
N ASP A 72 -15.53 -23.13 2.12
CA ASP A 72 -16.86 -22.71 1.71
C ASP A 72 -17.80 -22.48 2.90
N TYR A 73 -17.43 -23.00 4.07
CA TYR A 73 -18.09 -22.68 5.34
C TYR A 73 -17.39 -21.52 5.97
N ALA A 74 -17.46 -20.40 5.27
CA ALA A 74 -16.85 -19.15 5.59
C ALA A 74 -16.66 -18.99 7.10
N LEU A 75 -15.42 -18.91 7.53
CA LEU A 75 -15.11 -18.05 8.64
C LEU A 75 -15.71 -16.73 8.24
N ASN A 76 -16.95 -16.55 8.66
CA ASN A 76 -17.50 -15.23 8.67
C ASN A 76 -16.62 -14.48 9.63
N SER A 77 -15.54 -13.96 9.11
CA SER A 77 -14.53 -13.27 9.86
C SER A 77 -15.16 -11.98 10.31
N TYR A 78 -15.13 -11.78 11.60
CA TYR A 78 -15.56 -10.55 12.18
C TYR A 78 -14.42 -9.56 12.06
N TYR A 79 -14.71 -8.51 11.33
CA TYR A 79 -14.04 -7.25 11.45
C TYR A 79 -14.74 -6.50 12.59
N CYS A 80 -13.97 -6.06 13.59
CA CYS A 80 -14.48 -5.15 14.59
C CYS A 80 -14.04 -3.74 14.21
N ASP A 81 -14.98 -2.91 13.81
CA ASP A 81 -14.81 -1.46 13.79
C ASP A 81 -15.48 -0.90 15.06
N GLY A 82 -14.67 -0.56 16.05
CA GLY A 82 -15.17 -0.17 17.35
C GLY A 82 -15.92 -1.31 18.05
N ASP A 83 -17.18 -1.09 18.42
CA ASP A 83 -18.03 -2.06 19.12
C ASP A 83 -18.88 -2.94 18.18
N GLU A 84 -18.78 -2.73 16.85
CA GLU A 84 -19.56 -3.47 15.85
C GLU A 84 -18.75 -4.56 15.19
N ALA A 85 -19.24 -5.81 15.19
CA ALA A 85 -18.64 -6.93 14.52
C ALA A 85 -19.33 -7.16 13.18
N PHE A 86 -18.56 -7.13 12.10
CA PHE A 86 -19.02 -7.40 10.75
C PHE A 86 -18.63 -8.81 10.31
N VAL A 87 -19.49 -9.41 9.51
CA VAL A 87 -19.25 -10.70 8.87
C VAL A 87 -18.68 -10.46 7.48
N LEU A 88 -17.47 -10.98 7.22
CA LEU A 88 -16.82 -10.84 5.94
C LEU A 88 -16.85 -12.14 5.18
N TYR A 89 -17.27 -12.06 3.92
CA TYR A 89 -17.36 -13.18 3.00
C TYR A 89 -16.22 -13.19 1.96
N GLU A 90 -15.22 -12.26 2.10
CA GLU A 90 -14.36 -11.92 0.99
C GLU A 90 -12.90 -12.34 1.21
N ASP A 91 -12.18 -12.41 0.12
CA ASP A 91 -10.73 -12.50 0.02
C ASP A 91 -10.12 -11.28 0.75
N HIS A 92 -8.95 -11.38 1.32
CA HIS A 92 -8.22 -10.32 2.05
C HIS A 92 -8.44 -10.26 3.56
N ILE A 93 -8.72 -11.42 4.16
CA ILE A 93 -8.70 -11.57 5.61
C ILE A 93 -7.34 -12.10 6.03
N TYR A 94 -6.71 -11.41 6.98
CA TYR A 94 -5.35 -11.73 7.41
C TYR A 94 -5.32 -12.08 8.89
N ILE A 95 -4.40 -12.96 9.26
CA ILE A 95 -4.11 -13.26 10.65
C ILE A 95 -3.56 -12.00 11.33
N PRO A 96 -4.05 -11.61 12.52
CA PRO A 96 -3.55 -10.44 13.25
C PRO A 96 -2.04 -10.54 13.47
N SER A 97 -1.32 -9.47 13.14
CA SER A 97 0.13 -9.36 13.30
C SER A 97 0.54 -7.90 13.48
N GLU A 98 1.73 -7.67 14.04
CA GLU A 98 2.29 -6.32 14.16
C GLU A 98 2.43 -5.65 12.78
N TYR A 99 2.78 -6.43 11.75
CA TYR A 99 2.89 -5.92 10.38
C TYR A 99 1.53 -5.51 9.81
N PHE A 100 0.47 -6.29 10.07
CA PHE A 100 -0.89 -5.90 9.67
C PHE A 100 -1.30 -4.58 10.35
N ASP A 101 -1.07 -4.45 11.65
CA ASP A 101 -1.41 -3.24 12.41
C ASP A 101 -0.63 -2.03 11.89
N GLU A 102 0.66 -2.18 11.57
CA GLU A 102 1.47 -1.12 10.96
C GLU A 102 0.89 -0.68 9.60
N CYS A 103 0.56 -1.64 8.74
CA CYS A 103 0.02 -1.35 7.41
C CYS A 103 -1.36 -0.70 7.46
N SER A 104 -2.24 -1.15 8.35
CA SER A 104 -3.61 -0.62 8.50
C SER A 104 -3.65 0.82 9.01
N GLN A 105 -2.60 1.28 9.69
CA GLN A 105 -2.49 2.64 10.24
C GLN A 105 -1.90 3.65 9.26
N ARG A 106 -1.51 3.25 8.06
CA ARG A 106 -0.96 4.17 7.07
C ARG A 106 -2.03 5.17 6.61
N TYR A 107 -1.67 6.42 6.52
CA TYR A 107 -2.57 7.54 6.23
C TYR A 107 -3.31 7.44 4.89
N TRP A 108 -2.80 6.67 3.96
CA TRP A 108 -3.33 6.52 2.60
C TRP A 108 -4.10 5.21 2.38
N ILE A 109 -4.13 4.32 3.38
CA ILE A 109 -4.90 3.07 3.33
C ILE A 109 -6.38 3.35 3.61
N ASN A 110 -7.24 2.71 2.82
CA ASN A 110 -8.63 2.54 3.20
C ASN A 110 -8.77 1.19 3.91
N ILE A 111 -9.33 1.22 5.11
CA ILE A 111 -9.52 0.03 5.94
C ILE A 111 -10.34 -1.07 5.25
N ASP A 112 -11.24 -0.68 4.33
CA ASP A 112 -12.06 -1.62 3.56
C ASP A 112 -11.25 -2.49 2.56
N TRP A 113 -9.96 -2.22 2.39
CA TRP A 113 -9.11 -3.01 1.50
C TRP A 113 -8.45 -4.20 2.17
N MET A 114 -8.48 -4.26 3.50
CA MET A 114 -7.82 -5.32 4.26
C MET A 114 -8.50 -5.52 5.62
N TYR A 115 -8.71 -6.76 5.99
CA TYR A 115 -9.42 -7.11 7.21
C TYR A 115 -8.58 -8.01 8.09
N SER A 116 -8.60 -7.77 9.40
CA SER A 116 -7.97 -8.63 10.38
C SER A 116 -8.95 -9.67 10.89
N LEU A 117 -8.53 -10.93 10.94
CA LEU A 117 -9.27 -11.94 11.68
C LEU A 117 -9.30 -11.56 13.16
N ASP A 118 -10.45 -11.72 13.82
CA ASP A 118 -10.56 -11.47 15.25
C ASP A 118 -9.57 -12.34 16.03
N SER A 119 -8.83 -11.72 16.95
CA SER A 119 -7.77 -12.40 17.73
C SER A 119 -8.28 -13.56 18.59
N ASP A 120 -9.59 -13.62 18.89
CA ASP A 120 -10.19 -14.70 19.65
C ASP A 120 -10.14 -16.05 18.92
N TYR A 121 -10.07 -16.05 17.59
CA TYR A 121 -9.84 -17.27 16.81
C TYR A 121 -8.48 -17.90 17.10
N LEU A 122 -7.47 -17.13 17.47
CA LEU A 122 -6.16 -17.65 17.87
C LEU A 122 -6.15 -18.26 19.28
N ASN A 123 -7.22 -18.03 20.04
CA ASN A 123 -7.35 -18.51 21.42
C ASN A 123 -8.14 -19.84 21.53
N VAL A 124 -8.50 -20.45 20.40
CA VAL A 124 -9.22 -21.75 20.39
C VAL A 124 -8.38 -22.90 21.00
N ALA A 125 -7.04 -22.74 21.01
CA ALA A 125 -6.12 -23.65 21.70
C ALA A 125 -4.94 -22.89 22.30
N ASN A 126 -4.17 -23.56 23.17
CA ASN A 126 -3.02 -22.95 23.84
C ASN A 126 -1.83 -22.69 22.89
N ASP A 127 -1.68 -23.52 21.85
CA ASP A 127 -0.61 -23.43 20.85
C ASP A 127 -1.11 -22.57 19.67
N LYS A 128 -0.88 -21.28 19.76
CA LYS A 128 -1.33 -20.31 18.75
C LYS A 128 -0.71 -20.55 17.37
N ASP A 129 0.52 -21.04 17.31
CA ASP A 129 1.19 -21.28 16.03
C ASP A 129 0.52 -22.44 15.29
N LYS A 130 0.14 -23.51 15.99
CA LYS A 130 -0.65 -24.59 15.40
C LYS A 130 -2.04 -24.15 14.98
N VAL A 131 -2.66 -23.24 15.74
CA VAL A 131 -3.95 -22.66 15.35
C VAL A 131 -3.81 -21.85 14.07
N LYS A 132 -2.78 -21.02 13.96
CA LYS A 132 -2.48 -20.27 12.73
C LYS A 132 -2.31 -21.21 11.52
N GLU A 133 -1.48 -22.24 11.65
CA GLU A 133 -1.27 -23.21 10.58
C GLU A 133 -2.57 -23.94 10.19
N PHE A 134 -3.41 -24.26 11.17
CA PHE A 134 -4.73 -24.83 10.91
C PHE A 134 -5.63 -23.84 10.15
N LEU A 135 -5.70 -22.58 10.57
CA LEU A 135 -6.48 -21.54 9.90
C LEU A 135 -6.02 -21.32 8.45
N LYS A 136 -4.72 -21.27 8.22
CA LYS A 136 -4.16 -21.18 6.87
C LYS A 136 -4.58 -22.37 6.00
N LYS A 137 -4.48 -23.59 6.53
CA LYS A 137 -4.75 -24.82 5.79
C LYS A 137 -6.24 -25.04 5.55
N ALA A 138 -7.07 -24.85 6.58
CA ALA A 138 -8.48 -25.20 6.55
C ALA A 138 -9.37 -24.10 5.98
N PHE A 139 -9.04 -22.84 6.27
CA PHE A 139 -9.84 -21.68 5.95
C PHE A 139 -9.16 -20.70 5.00
N TYR A 140 -7.91 -20.96 4.62
CA TYR A 140 -7.14 -20.12 3.70
C TYR A 140 -6.92 -18.68 4.21
N VAL A 141 -6.99 -18.49 5.53
CA VAL A 141 -6.64 -17.19 6.13
C VAL A 141 -5.12 -17.02 6.04
N GLU A 142 -4.67 -15.91 5.52
CA GLU A 142 -3.26 -15.69 5.26
C GLU A 142 -2.60 -14.79 6.31
N GLU A 143 -1.29 -14.85 6.43
CA GLU A 143 -0.52 -13.81 7.12
C GLU A 143 -0.13 -12.73 6.11
N LEU A 144 -0.32 -11.47 6.50
CA LEU A 144 0.11 -10.34 5.69
C LEU A 144 1.63 -10.18 5.82
N ASP A 145 2.31 -10.17 4.69
CA ASP A 145 3.71 -9.80 4.54
C ASP A 145 3.88 -8.69 3.51
N ALA A 146 5.09 -8.20 3.32
CA ALA A 146 5.35 -7.08 2.41
C ALA A 146 4.98 -7.39 0.95
N ASP A 147 5.20 -8.63 0.51
CA ASP A 147 4.87 -9.07 -0.84
C ASP A 147 3.37 -9.06 -1.08
N LYS A 148 2.60 -9.65 -0.17
CA LYS A 148 1.13 -9.66 -0.22
C LYS A 148 0.55 -8.27 -0.05
N PHE A 149 1.04 -7.48 0.90
CA PHE A 149 0.56 -6.13 1.08
C PHE A 149 0.70 -5.30 -0.20
N TYR A 150 1.83 -5.42 -0.88
CA TYR A 150 1.98 -4.74 -2.17
C TYR A 150 1.09 -5.32 -3.25
N LYS A 151 1.07 -6.65 -3.46
CA LYS A 151 0.34 -7.31 -4.55
C LYS A 151 -1.17 -7.23 -4.39
N ASP A 152 -1.66 -7.49 -3.19
CA ASP A 152 -3.09 -7.71 -2.95
C ASP A 152 -3.80 -6.41 -2.52
N ILE A 153 -3.07 -5.47 -1.89
CA ILE A 153 -3.65 -4.25 -1.35
C ILE A 153 -3.19 -3.00 -2.12
N VAL A 154 -1.88 -2.76 -2.21
CA VAL A 154 -1.37 -1.51 -2.80
C VAL A 154 -1.60 -1.46 -4.31
N ARG A 155 -1.14 -2.48 -5.01
CA ARG A 155 -1.17 -2.51 -6.48
C ARG A 155 -2.57 -2.40 -7.08
N PRO A 156 -3.60 -3.14 -6.62
CA PRO A 156 -4.95 -3.03 -7.15
C PRO A 156 -5.59 -1.66 -6.89
N HIS A 157 -5.17 -0.97 -5.83
CA HIS A 157 -5.75 0.29 -5.39
C HIS A 157 -4.86 1.51 -5.67
N ILE A 158 -3.81 1.36 -6.48
CA ILE A 158 -2.81 2.41 -6.70
C ILE A 158 -3.43 3.73 -7.19
N SER A 159 -4.38 3.67 -8.10
CA SER A 159 -5.08 4.87 -8.60
C SER A 159 -5.88 5.59 -7.50
N SER A 160 -6.49 4.82 -6.60
CA SER A 160 -7.20 5.37 -5.43
C SER A 160 -6.24 5.98 -4.43
N ILE A 161 -5.10 5.33 -4.21
CA ILE A 161 -4.03 5.83 -3.32
C ILE A 161 -3.49 7.15 -3.87
N VAL A 162 -3.13 7.20 -5.15
CA VAL A 162 -2.64 8.43 -5.81
C VAL A 162 -3.67 9.55 -5.68
N SER A 163 -4.94 9.28 -5.92
CA SER A 163 -6.02 10.26 -5.74
C SER A 163 -6.13 10.75 -4.30
N ASN A 164 -5.98 9.86 -3.31
CA ASN A 164 -6.05 10.19 -1.89
C ASN A 164 -4.81 10.93 -1.37
N THR A 165 -3.68 10.78 -2.06
CA THR A 165 -2.40 11.42 -1.73
C THR A 165 -2.13 12.68 -2.56
N SER A 166 -3.16 13.24 -3.20
CA SER A 166 -3.02 14.39 -4.09
C SER A 166 -4.08 15.47 -3.85
N GLY A 167 -3.74 16.71 -4.19
CA GLY A 167 -4.64 17.86 -4.22
C GLY A 167 -5.35 18.12 -2.89
N ASN A 168 -6.67 18.34 -2.95
CA ASN A 168 -7.48 18.67 -1.77
C ASN A 168 -7.61 17.53 -0.75
N ASN A 169 -7.30 16.30 -1.14
CA ASN A 169 -7.36 15.12 -0.26
C ASN A 169 -6.13 15.01 0.64
N ASP A 170 -5.04 15.71 0.31
CA ASP A 170 -3.77 15.70 1.03
C ASP A 170 -3.16 17.11 1.11
N ARG A 171 -3.87 18.03 1.75
CA ARG A 171 -3.49 19.46 1.79
C ARG A 171 -2.14 19.75 2.44
N ASP A 172 -1.73 18.93 3.41
CA ASP A 172 -0.46 19.05 4.12
C ASP A 172 0.63 18.11 3.58
N GLY A 173 0.30 17.28 2.60
CA GLY A 173 1.19 16.33 1.97
C GLY A 173 1.59 15.14 2.87
N ALA A 174 0.93 14.95 4.01
CA ALA A 174 1.30 13.90 4.96
C ALA A 174 1.05 12.49 4.42
N LYS A 175 -0.05 12.30 3.70
CA LYS A 175 -0.37 11.01 3.06
C LYS A 175 0.63 10.69 1.94
N ASN A 176 0.95 11.68 1.12
CA ASN A 176 1.92 11.54 0.04
C ASN A 176 3.31 11.18 0.59
N LEU A 177 3.77 11.88 1.63
CA LEU A 177 5.05 11.58 2.29
C LEU A 177 5.10 10.15 2.84
N ASP A 178 4.04 9.69 3.51
CA ASP A 178 3.97 8.32 4.03
C ASP A 178 3.97 7.30 2.89
N PHE A 179 3.21 7.55 1.81
CA PHE A 179 3.16 6.65 0.66
C PHE A 179 4.50 6.54 -0.07
N ILE A 180 5.14 7.67 -0.38
CA ILE A 180 6.46 7.66 -1.04
C ILE A 180 7.52 7.00 -0.14
N SER A 181 7.48 7.25 1.17
CA SER A 181 8.38 6.59 2.12
C SER A 181 8.18 5.07 2.17
N TYR A 182 6.93 4.61 2.08
CA TYR A 182 6.63 3.18 1.96
C TYR A 182 7.22 2.58 0.67
N LEU A 183 7.02 3.24 -0.46
CA LEU A 183 7.54 2.78 -1.75
C LEU A 183 9.08 2.73 -1.75
N ASP A 184 9.73 3.73 -1.17
CA ASP A 184 11.18 3.77 -1.03
C ASP A 184 11.72 2.66 -0.12
N ALA A 185 11.08 2.42 1.00
CA ALA A 185 11.47 1.34 1.92
C ALA A 185 11.34 -0.06 1.25
N ASN A 186 10.39 -0.21 0.35
CA ASN A 186 10.08 -1.48 -0.33
C ASN A 186 10.48 -1.49 -1.82
N TYR A 187 11.34 -0.57 -2.28
CA TYR A 187 11.60 -0.37 -3.71
C TYR A 187 12.05 -1.62 -4.45
N LYS A 188 12.87 -2.48 -3.84
CA LYS A 188 13.34 -3.73 -4.46
C LYS A 188 12.20 -4.68 -4.77
N LEU A 189 11.29 -4.83 -3.80
CA LEU A 189 10.09 -5.63 -3.95
C LEU A 189 9.18 -5.06 -5.04
N VAL A 190 8.95 -3.76 -5.01
CA VAL A 190 8.10 -3.06 -5.98
C VAL A 190 8.63 -3.26 -7.40
N PHE A 191 9.93 -3.05 -7.64
CA PHE A 191 10.55 -3.26 -8.95
C PHE A 191 10.60 -4.71 -9.38
N GLU A 192 10.79 -5.65 -8.47
CA GLU A 192 10.76 -7.07 -8.78
C GLU A 192 9.37 -7.50 -9.27
N ILE A 193 8.30 -6.97 -8.66
CA ILE A 193 6.93 -7.27 -9.03
C ILE A 193 6.53 -6.57 -10.32
N GLU A 194 6.79 -5.28 -10.45
CA GLU A 194 6.35 -4.50 -11.61
C GLU A 194 7.19 -4.77 -12.87
N LYS A 195 8.43 -5.23 -12.72
CA LYS A 195 9.38 -5.54 -13.81
C LYS A 195 9.62 -4.42 -14.83
N ASP A 196 8.89 -3.31 -14.69
CA ASP A 196 8.88 -2.19 -15.61
C ASP A 196 8.60 -0.92 -14.82
N ALA A 197 9.61 -0.03 -14.73
CA ALA A 197 9.48 1.23 -14.02
C ALA A 197 8.39 2.13 -14.64
N ASP A 198 8.08 1.93 -15.93
CA ASP A 198 7.06 2.70 -16.64
C ASP A 198 5.65 2.43 -16.13
N LYS A 199 5.42 1.29 -15.46
CA LYS A 199 4.12 1.00 -14.82
C LYS A 199 3.88 1.76 -13.51
N LEU A 200 4.90 2.45 -13.00
CA LEU A 200 4.78 3.38 -11.89
C LEU A 200 4.42 4.80 -12.37
N GLU A 201 3.67 4.92 -13.45
CA GLU A 201 3.42 6.17 -14.19
C GLU A 201 2.63 7.23 -13.43
N SER A 202 1.88 6.85 -12.41
CA SER A 202 0.86 7.73 -11.83
C SER A 202 1.24 8.38 -10.50
N PHE A 203 2.52 8.39 -10.11
CA PHE A 203 2.92 8.96 -8.84
C PHE A 203 2.99 10.48 -8.89
N VAL A 204 2.39 11.08 -7.87
CA VAL A 204 2.44 12.52 -7.62
C VAL A 204 3.48 12.77 -6.53
N PHE A 205 4.36 13.74 -6.74
CA PHE A 205 5.37 14.13 -5.77
C PHE A 205 5.10 15.53 -5.23
N MET A 206 5.44 15.75 -3.97
CA MET A 206 5.32 17.07 -3.34
C MET A 206 6.53 17.93 -3.71
N GLY A 207 6.25 19.14 -4.18
CA GLY A 207 7.26 20.13 -4.50
C GLY A 207 7.87 20.82 -3.26
N ASP A 208 8.98 21.53 -3.47
CA ASP A 208 9.65 22.32 -2.44
C ASP A 208 9.01 23.71 -2.23
N SER A 209 7.90 23.99 -2.91
CA SER A 209 7.19 25.26 -2.76
C SER A 209 6.60 25.41 -1.35
N ALA A 210 6.44 26.67 -0.91
CA ALA A 210 5.82 27.00 0.38
C ALA A 210 4.36 26.49 0.52
N ASN A 211 3.73 26.07 -0.57
CA ASN A 211 2.33 25.65 -0.64
C ASN A 211 2.14 24.13 -0.68
N ASN A 212 3.21 23.33 -0.57
CA ASN A 212 3.15 21.86 -0.70
C ASN A 212 2.41 21.42 -1.98
N GLU A 213 2.71 22.06 -3.11
CA GLU A 213 2.11 21.69 -4.38
C GLU A 213 2.53 20.28 -4.78
N LEU A 214 1.56 19.50 -5.31
CA LEU A 214 1.78 18.14 -5.75
C LEU A 214 1.92 18.13 -7.27
N TYR A 215 3.04 17.60 -7.74
CA TYR A 215 3.39 17.55 -9.15
C TYR A 215 3.26 16.13 -9.70
N ASP A 216 2.59 16.03 -10.84
CA ASP A 216 2.62 14.83 -11.67
C ASP A 216 3.89 14.89 -12.56
N ILE A 217 4.85 14.01 -12.29
CA ILE A 217 6.12 13.95 -13.01
C ILE A 217 5.93 13.58 -14.48
N ASP A 218 4.86 12.87 -14.80
CA ASP A 218 4.56 12.44 -16.18
C ASP A 218 3.85 13.52 -17.00
N SER A 219 3.47 14.66 -16.38
CA SER A 219 2.97 15.79 -17.15
C SER A 219 4.11 16.41 -17.96
N ASN A 220 3.99 16.42 -19.30
CA ASN A 220 4.96 16.95 -20.24
C ASN A 220 5.23 18.48 -20.11
N ALA A 221 4.78 19.12 -19.05
CA ALA A 221 4.77 20.57 -18.91
C ALA A 221 5.85 21.14 -17.98
N ALA A 222 6.49 20.31 -17.13
CA ALA A 222 7.50 20.80 -16.20
C ALA A 222 8.64 19.79 -16.03
N TYR A 223 9.89 20.28 -15.93
CA TYR A 223 11.02 19.47 -15.50
C TYR A 223 10.96 19.34 -13.99
N VAL A 224 10.89 18.12 -13.48
CA VAL A 224 10.89 17.82 -12.04
C VAL A 224 12.21 17.19 -11.64
N TYR A 225 12.89 17.84 -10.71
CA TYR A 225 14.17 17.39 -10.18
C TYR A 225 14.03 16.84 -8.76
N ALA A 226 14.85 15.84 -8.42
CA ALA A 226 15.05 15.46 -7.03
C ALA A 226 15.63 16.66 -6.25
N TYR A 227 15.37 16.75 -4.93
CA TYR A 227 15.90 17.84 -4.13
C TYR A 227 17.42 17.93 -4.23
N ASP A 228 17.91 19.12 -4.54
CA ASP A 228 19.32 19.46 -4.60
C ASP A 228 19.54 20.90 -4.13
N THR A 229 20.54 21.12 -3.27
CA THR A 229 20.77 22.42 -2.65
C THR A 229 21.26 23.46 -3.65
N GLU A 230 22.14 23.06 -4.59
CA GLU A 230 22.66 23.96 -5.62
C GLU A 230 21.55 24.36 -6.60
N LEU A 231 20.73 23.38 -7.01
CA LEU A 231 19.56 23.68 -7.83
C LEU A 231 18.60 24.63 -7.12
N LYS A 232 18.38 24.46 -5.81
CA LYS A 232 17.52 25.37 -5.05
C LYS A 232 18.03 26.79 -5.08
N GLU A 233 19.33 27.00 -4.92
CA GLU A 233 19.95 28.33 -4.99
C GLU A 233 19.76 28.98 -6.38
N ILE A 234 19.79 28.15 -7.44
CA ILE A 234 19.50 28.63 -8.81
C ILE A 234 18.04 29.03 -8.95
N LEU A 235 17.10 28.19 -8.53
CA LEU A 235 15.66 28.43 -8.65
C LEU A 235 15.19 29.63 -7.82
N ASP A 236 15.81 29.88 -6.68
CA ASP A 236 15.52 31.01 -5.80
C ASP A 236 16.20 32.33 -6.26
N SER A 237 17.00 32.31 -7.33
CA SER A 237 17.73 33.46 -7.81
C SER A 237 16.83 34.44 -8.56
N GLU A 238 17.16 35.76 -8.47
CA GLU A 238 16.40 36.84 -9.14
C GLU A 238 16.39 36.75 -10.68
N TRP A 239 17.32 35.98 -11.27
CA TRP A 239 17.44 35.86 -12.72
C TRP A 239 16.73 34.64 -13.27
N PHE A 240 16.34 33.70 -12.43
CA PHE A 240 15.69 32.50 -12.91
C PHE A 240 14.16 32.69 -13.04
N PRO A 241 13.56 32.33 -14.20
CA PRO A 241 12.12 32.51 -14.39
C PRO A 241 11.33 31.54 -13.51
N ALA A 242 10.32 32.04 -12.80
CA ALA A 242 9.46 31.23 -11.96
C ALA A 242 8.66 30.21 -12.80
N ASN A 243 8.39 29.04 -12.23
CA ASN A 243 7.53 27.98 -12.79
C ASN A 243 8.03 27.27 -14.06
N THR A 244 9.31 27.37 -14.40
CA THR A 244 9.89 26.61 -15.53
C THR A 244 10.45 25.27 -15.11
N VAL A 245 10.83 25.14 -13.85
CA VAL A 245 11.39 23.93 -13.25
C VAL A 245 10.81 23.75 -11.85
N ASP A 246 10.48 22.51 -11.52
CA ASP A 246 10.03 22.11 -10.21
C ASP A 246 11.08 21.23 -9.53
N MET A 247 11.09 21.24 -8.21
CA MET A 247 11.96 20.41 -7.40
C MET A 247 11.15 19.70 -6.31
N CYS A 248 11.40 18.41 -6.13
CA CYS A 248 10.76 17.65 -5.06
C CYS A 248 11.20 18.18 -3.69
N THR A 249 10.31 18.07 -2.71
CA THR A 249 10.62 18.52 -1.34
C THR A 249 11.76 17.74 -0.71
N SER A 250 12.58 18.45 0.08
CA SER A 250 13.62 17.84 0.91
C SER A 250 13.07 16.86 1.98
N LYS A 251 11.76 16.91 2.26
CA LYS A 251 11.12 16.02 3.24
C LYS A 251 11.17 14.54 2.85
N TYR A 252 11.35 14.20 1.57
CA TYR A 252 11.59 12.83 1.15
C TYR A 252 12.97 12.28 1.54
N GLY A 253 13.88 13.16 1.98
CA GLY A 253 15.24 12.78 2.31
C GLY A 253 16.05 12.37 1.08
N GLU A 254 17.13 11.63 1.30
CA GLU A 254 17.89 11.01 0.21
C GLU A 254 17.10 9.81 -0.34
N SER A 255 16.06 10.07 -1.11
CA SER A 255 15.35 9.02 -1.82
C SER A 255 16.29 8.29 -2.77
N LYS A 256 16.50 7.00 -2.51
CA LYS A 256 17.44 6.16 -3.27
C LYS A 256 16.78 5.43 -4.42
N SER A 257 15.47 5.55 -4.59
CA SER A 257 14.71 4.63 -5.42
C SER A 257 13.69 5.28 -6.35
N ILE A 258 12.53 5.63 -5.86
CA ILE A 258 11.43 6.08 -6.72
C ILE A 258 11.67 7.49 -7.24
N LEU A 259 12.10 8.42 -6.39
CA LEU A 259 12.51 9.75 -6.83
C LEU A 259 13.71 9.71 -7.77
N ALA A 260 14.71 8.87 -7.50
CA ALA A 260 15.89 8.73 -8.35
C ALA A 260 15.57 8.19 -9.76
N ILE A 261 14.44 7.50 -9.91
CA ILE A 261 13.99 6.97 -11.20
C ILE A 261 13.05 7.93 -11.92
N LYS A 262 12.15 8.56 -11.17
CA LYS A 262 11.11 9.42 -11.74
C LYS A 262 11.52 10.89 -11.83
N ALA A 263 12.24 11.41 -10.84
CA ALA A 263 12.75 12.77 -10.86
C ALA A 263 14.16 12.83 -11.47
N LYS A 264 14.46 13.89 -12.20
CA LYS A 264 15.80 14.14 -12.72
C LYS A 264 16.75 14.42 -11.55
N LYS A 265 17.93 13.84 -11.59
CA LYS A 265 19.02 14.26 -10.72
C LYS A 265 19.62 15.52 -11.29
N TYR A 266 19.86 16.53 -10.44
CA TYR A 266 20.57 17.72 -10.88
C TYR A 266 21.98 17.38 -11.34
N ASP A 267 22.29 17.85 -12.53
CA ASP A 267 23.62 17.84 -13.15
C ASP A 267 23.70 19.11 -14.00
N PHE A 268 24.70 19.91 -13.77
CA PHE A 268 24.78 21.22 -14.41
C PHE A 268 24.77 21.14 -15.95
N ALA A 269 25.48 20.19 -16.55
CA ALA A 269 25.55 20.09 -18.02
C ALA A 269 24.19 19.74 -18.64
N ASN A 270 23.46 18.83 -18.00
CA ASN A 270 22.10 18.46 -18.41
C ASN A 270 21.12 19.63 -18.16
N PHE A 271 21.20 20.25 -16.98
CA PHE A 271 20.37 21.41 -16.65
C PHE A 271 20.60 22.57 -17.62
N PHE A 272 21.85 22.82 -18.01
CA PHE A 272 22.15 23.83 -19.01
C PHE A 272 21.51 23.53 -20.36
N ASN A 273 21.60 22.27 -20.84
CA ASN A 273 20.99 21.90 -22.10
C ASN A 273 19.47 21.92 -22.08
N ASP A 274 18.90 21.31 -21.05
CA ASP A 274 17.46 21.07 -20.96
C ASP A 274 16.68 22.31 -20.53
N VAL A 275 17.31 23.19 -19.75
CA VAL A 275 16.63 24.35 -19.15
C VAL A 275 17.22 25.67 -19.62
N ILE A 276 18.51 25.94 -19.32
CA ILE A 276 19.09 27.27 -19.60
C ILE A 276 19.02 27.59 -21.09
N THR A 277 19.28 26.61 -21.97
CA THR A 277 19.26 26.81 -23.42
C THR A 277 17.85 27.09 -23.95
N GLU A 278 16.86 26.35 -23.45
CA GLU A 278 15.48 26.49 -23.89
C GLU A 278 14.78 27.72 -23.30
N GLU A 279 15.14 28.05 -22.04
CA GLU A 279 14.54 29.17 -21.30
C GLU A 279 15.31 30.49 -21.43
N LEU A 280 16.35 30.55 -22.27
CA LEU A 280 17.22 31.73 -22.36
C LEU A 280 16.45 33.02 -22.62
N ASP A 281 15.43 32.99 -23.46
CA ASP A 281 14.59 34.16 -23.74
C ASP A 281 13.82 34.61 -22.50
N ASN A 282 13.23 33.66 -21.77
CA ASN A 282 12.51 33.93 -20.52
C ASN A 282 13.49 34.41 -19.42
N ILE A 283 14.69 33.83 -19.34
CA ILE A 283 15.76 34.28 -18.44
C ILE A 283 16.15 35.73 -18.79
N ASN A 284 16.35 36.04 -20.07
CA ASN A 284 16.64 37.38 -20.54
C ASN A 284 15.54 38.37 -20.16
N ASP A 285 14.28 37.98 -20.20
CA ASP A 285 13.14 38.80 -19.80
C ASP A 285 13.08 39.03 -18.27
N THR A 286 13.50 38.03 -17.50
CA THR A 286 13.60 38.12 -16.02
C THR A 286 14.73 39.03 -15.57
N ILE A 287 15.83 39.09 -16.32
CA ILE A 287 16.96 39.99 -16.01
C ILE A 287 16.53 41.43 -16.21
N SER A 288 15.96 42.02 -15.15
CA SER A 288 15.45 43.40 -15.12
C SER A 288 16.38 44.38 -14.39
N SER A 289 17.46 43.88 -13.79
CA SER A 289 18.38 44.68 -13.02
C SER A 289 19.84 44.31 -13.29
N LYS A 290 20.74 45.25 -12.97
CA LYS A 290 22.17 44.97 -13.03
C LYS A 290 22.60 43.87 -12.07
N VAL A 291 21.92 43.75 -10.92
CA VAL A 291 22.21 42.71 -9.91
C VAL A 291 21.87 41.35 -10.46
N ALA A 292 20.69 41.15 -11.03
CA ALA A 292 20.26 39.90 -11.67
C ALA A 292 21.19 39.54 -12.85
N SER A 293 21.58 40.49 -13.68
CA SER A 293 22.53 40.30 -14.78
C SER A 293 23.90 39.81 -14.29
N VAL A 294 24.45 40.48 -13.27
CA VAL A 294 25.74 40.06 -12.69
C VAL A 294 25.65 38.67 -12.07
N ALA A 295 24.56 38.36 -11.33
CA ALA A 295 24.37 37.10 -10.70
C ALA A 295 24.30 35.95 -11.74
N PHE A 296 23.51 36.12 -12.81
CA PHE A 296 23.42 35.13 -13.90
C PHE A 296 24.77 34.91 -14.59
N HIS A 297 25.49 35.98 -14.95
CA HIS A 297 26.78 35.82 -15.63
C HIS A 297 27.84 35.22 -14.71
N THR A 298 27.81 35.53 -13.41
CA THR A 298 28.70 34.90 -12.42
C THR A 298 28.46 33.39 -12.35
N PHE A 299 27.19 32.99 -12.24
CA PHE A 299 26.81 31.60 -12.26
C PHE A 299 27.33 30.86 -13.52
N ILE A 300 27.18 31.46 -14.70
CA ILE A 300 27.73 30.87 -15.93
C ILE A 300 29.23 30.79 -15.95
N ILE A 301 29.92 31.81 -15.44
CA ILE A 301 31.40 31.87 -15.35
C ILE A 301 31.91 30.77 -14.41
N ASP A 302 31.29 30.60 -13.28
CA ASP A 302 31.69 29.57 -12.30
C ASP A 302 31.61 28.15 -12.85
N HIS A 303 30.70 27.90 -13.81
CA HIS A 303 30.52 26.62 -14.51
C HIS A 303 31.11 26.61 -15.93
N LEU A 304 31.88 27.58 -16.32
CA LEU A 304 32.35 27.73 -17.70
C LEU A 304 33.19 26.53 -18.18
N VAL A 305 33.89 25.88 -17.26
CA VAL A 305 34.72 24.69 -17.55
C VAL A 305 33.90 23.47 -17.94
N ASP A 306 32.66 23.41 -17.47
CA ASP A 306 31.74 22.29 -17.70
C ASP A 306 30.97 22.45 -19.01
N LEU A 307 31.04 23.64 -19.65
CA LEU A 307 30.34 23.95 -20.90
C LEU A 307 31.17 23.57 -22.13
N THR A 308 30.53 22.93 -23.10
CA THR A 308 31.06 22.73 -24.43
C THR A 308 31.14 24.04 -25.21
N ASP A 309 31.94 24.09 -26.28
CA ASP A 309 32.05 25.29 -27.13
C ASP A 309 30.68 25.66 -27.75
N LYS A 310 29.85 24.68 -28.07
CA LYS A 310 28.47 24.92 -28.58
C LYS A 310 27.58 25.59 -27.53
N GLN A 311 27.67 25.17 -26.29
CA GLN A 311 26.91 25.76 -25.17
C GLN A 311 27.39 27.17 -24.87
N LYS A 312 28.71 27.44 -24.92
CA LYS A 312 29.31 28.78 -24.82
C LYS A 312 28.81 29.73 -25.92
N GLU A 313 28.56 29.18 -27.13
CA GLU A 313 28.01 29.95 -28.25
C GLU A 313 26.55 30.39 -27.98
N VAL A 314 25.73 29.51 -27.36
CA VAL A 314 24.36 29.86 -26.94
C VAL A 314 24.37 31.08 -25.99
N MET A 315 25.33 31.14 -25.09
CA MET A 315 25.42 32.21 -24.11
C MET A 315 25.72 33.59 -24.70
N LYS A 316 26.10 33.67 -25.98
CA LYS A 316 26.20 34.96 -26.68
C LYS A 316 24.84 35.66 -26.83
N GLY A 317 23.74 34.92 -26.71
CA GLY A 317 22.39 35.49 -26.66
C GLY A 317 21.95 36.00 -25.30
N ALA A 318 22.77 35.81 -24.26
CA ALA A 318 22.44 36.27 -22.92
C ALA A 318 22.46 37.79 -22.80
N LYS A 319 21.41 38.34 -22.19
CA LYS A 319 21.26 39.80 -22.00
C LYS A 319 22.23 40.31 -20.94
N VAL A 320 22.92 41.40 -21.29
CA VAL A 320 23.73 42.19 -20.36
C VAL A 320 22.95 43.44 -20.00
N TYR A 321 22.75 43.70 -18.75
CA TYR A 321 22.03 44.87 -18.27
C TYR A 321 22.97 46.07 -18.08
#